data_c981e3eece6a96a8f7e2fa115d87456e
#
_entry.id   c981e3eece6a96a8f7e2fa115d87456e
#
_cell.length_a   1.000
_cell.length_b   1.000
_cell.length_c   1.000
_cell.angle_alpha   90.00
_cell.angle_beta   90.00
_cell.angle_gamma   90.00
#
_symmetry.space_group_name_H-M   'P 1'
#
loop_
_entity.id
_entity.type
_entity.pdbx_description
1 polymer ?
#
loop_
_entity_poly.entity_id
_entity_poly.type
_entity_poly.pdbx_seq_one_letter_code
_entity_poly.pdbx_strand_id
1 'polypeptide(L)' 'SHIGIFAALLQYRTSKENINPIIVFSREIMEIAKISAPATYLKCVHDLSAFGYIEYVPSFKRTQGSKIYFHE' A
#
# COMPACT_ATOMS: atom_id res chain seq x y z
N SER A 1 -6.87 11.03 -3.63
CA SER A 1 -6.40 10.01 -2.70
C SER A 1 -5.51 8.96 -3.33
N HIS A 2 -5.70 8.61 -4.61
CA HIS A 2 -4.86 7.59 -5.25
C HIS A 2 -3.39 8.02 -5.26
N ILE A 3 -3.12 9.26 -5.62
CA ILE A 3 -1.75 9.80 -5.63
C ILE A 3 -1.18 9.82 -4.21
N GLY A 4 -1.99 10.21 -3.23
CA GLY A 4 -1.56 10.24 -1.83
C GLY A 4 -1.20 8.86 -1.31
N ILE A 5 -1.99 7.85 -1.63
CA ILE A 5 -1.73 6.48 -1.23
C ILE A 5 -0.47 5.95 -1.92
N PHE A 6 -0.33 6.21 -3.22
CA PHE A 6 0.84 5.75 -3.97
C PHE A 6 2.11 6.39 -3.43
N ALA A 7 2.07 7.69 -3.15
CA ALA A 7 3.21 8.40 -2.55
C ALA A 7 3.55 7.83 -1.18
N ALA A 8 2.55 7.50 -0.37
CA ALA A 8 2.77 6.90 0.94
C ALA A 8 3.44 5.52 0.82
N LEU A 9 3.03 4.72 -0.16
CA LEU A 9 3.64 3.42 -0.41
C LEU A 9 5.10 3.57 -0.83
N LEU A 10 5.40 4.53 -1.69
CA LEU A 10 6.78 4.80 -2.11
C LEU A 10 7.64 5.28 -0.94
N GLN A 11 7.09 6.15 -0.10
CA GLN A 11 7.78 6.62 1.09
C GLN A 11 8.07 5.47 2.05
N TYR A 12 7.11 4.58 2.24
CA TYR A 12 7.28 3.42 3.08
C TYR A 12 8.37 2.51 2.53
N ARG A 13 8.35 2.28 1.21
CA ARG A 13 9.36 1.46 0.54
C ARG A 13 10.77 2.05 0.74
N THR A 14 10.90 3.36 0.61
CA THR A 14 12.19 4.03 0.83
C THR A 14 12.69 3.81 2.25
N SER A 15 11.81 3.88 3.24
CA SER A 15 12.19 3.64 4.63
C SER A 15 12.59 2.19 4.89
N LYS A 16 12.23 1.28 4.00
CA LYS A 16 12.59 -0.14 4.06
C LYS A 16 13.68 -0.50 3.05
N GLU A 17 14.56 0.45 2.73
CA GLU A 17 15.71 0.25 1.85
C GLU A 17 15.33 -0.13 0.42
N ASN A 18 14.19 0.37 -0.05
CA ASN A 18 13.72 0.17 -1.43
C ASN A 18 13.53 -1.30 -1.81
N ILE A 19 13.14 -2.14 -0.85
CA ILE A 19 12.86 -3.55 -1.14
C ILE A 19 11.58 -3.69 -1.98
N ASN A 20 11.47 -4.79 -2.69
CA ASN A 20 10.32 -5.13 -3.51
C ASN A 20 10.10 -6.64 -3.47
N PRO A 21 9.00 -7.17 -2.93
CA PRO A 21 7.83 -6.41 -2.45
C PRO A 21 8.02 -5.84 -1.05
N ILE A 22 7.17 -4.90 -0.69
CA ILE A 22 7.09 -4.44 0.69
C ILE A 22 5.91 -5.12 1.39
N ILE A 23 6.04 -5.28 2.70
CA ILE A 23 4.95 -5.80 3.52
C ILE A 23 4.40 -4.63 4.33
N VAL A 24 3.11 -4.35 4.14
CA VAL A 24 2.49 -3.18 4.75
C VAL A 24 1.29 -3.57 5.58
N PHE A 25 1.07 -2.81 6.65
CA PHE A 25 -0.17 -2.85 7.40
C PHE A 25 -0.97 -1.62 7.00
N SER A 26 -2.26 -1.82 6.72
CA SER A 26 -3.10 -0.74 6.23
C SER A 26 -3.05 0.51 7.11
N ARG A 27 -3.05 0.32 8.44
CA ARG A 27 -3.01 1.43 9.38
C ARG A 27 -1.77 2.31 9.22
N GLU A 28 -0.62 1.70 8.88
CA GLU A 28 0.61 2.45 8.70
C GLU A 28 0.54 3.35 7.48
N ILE A 29 0.07 2.78 6.37
CA ILE A 29 -0.07 3.55 5.14
C ILE A 29 -1.17 4.61 5.28
N MET A 30 -2.27 4.27 5.94
CA MET A 30 -3.35 5.22 6.19
C MET A 30 -2.86 6.42 7.00
N GLU A 31 -2.00 6.18 7.99
CA GLU A 31 -1.43 7.23 8.80
C GLU A 31 -0.53 8.15 7.96
N ILE A 32 0.33 7.59 7.13
CA ILE A 32 1.20 8.37 6.25
C ILE A 32 0.39 9.17 5.25
N ALA A 33 -0.64 8.57 4.67
CA ALA A 33 -1.49 9.22 3.68
C ALA A 33 -2.58 10.09 4.30
N LYS A 34 -2.69 10.09 5.63
CA LYS A 34 -3.70 10.84 6.39
C LYS A 34 -5.13 10.47 6.00
N ILE A 35 -5.37 9.18 5.84
CA ILE A 35 -6.68 8.63 5.54
C ILE A 35 -7.21 7.92 6.77
N SER A 36 -8.43 8.25 7.18
CA SER A 36 -9.04 7.65 8.37
C SER A 36 -10.04 6.55 8.04
N ALA A 37 -10.48 6.43 6.79
CA ALA A 37 -11.49 5.45 6.38
C ALA A 37 -10.85 4.23 5.73
N PRO A 38 -10.94 3.03 6.35
CA PRO A 38 -10.36 1.82 5.77
C PRO A 38 -10.92 1.48 4.38
N ALA A 39 -12.20 1.74 4.15
CA ALA A 39 -12.81 1.48 2.84
C ALA A 39 -12.17 2.33 1.74
N THR A 40 -11.85 3.58 2.03
CA THR A 40 -11.17 4.46 1.09
C THR A 40 -9.78 3.94 0.76
N TYR A 41 -9.04 3.52 1.77
CA TYR A 41 -7.72 2.93 1.58
C TYR A 41 -7.78 1.71 0.66
N LEU A 42 -8.67 0.77 0.97
CA LEU A 42 -8.79 -0.46 0.18
C LEU A 42 -9.18 -0.17 -1.26
N LYS A 43 -10.13 0.74 -1.47
CA LYS A 43 -10.54 1.12 -2.82
C LYS A 43 -9.36 1.68 -3.61
N CYS A 44 -8.60 2.58 -3.00
CA CYS A 44 -7.46 3.20 -3.69
C CYS A 44 -6.38 2.16 -4.03
N VAL A 45 -6.09 1.25 -3.11
CA VAL A 45 -5.09 0.21 -3.34
C VAL A 45 -5.55 -0.73 -4.47
N HIS A 46 -6.82 -1.13 -4.45
CA HIS A 46 -7.36 -1.97 -5.53
C HIS A 46 -7.34 -1.25 -6.87
N ASP A 47 -7.66 0.04 -6.89
CA ASP A 47 -7.62 0.84 -8.11
C ASP A 47 -6.20 0.95 -8.66
N LEU A 48 -5.22 1.22 -7.80
CA LEU A 48 -3.82 1.28 -8.21
C LEU A 48 -3.34 -0.05 -8.79
N SER A 49 -3.78 -1.15 -8.20
CA SER A 49 -3.46 -2.48 -8.72
C SER A 49 -4.13 -2.72 -10.07
N ALA A 50 -5.38 -2.32 -10.21
CA ALA A 50 -6.12 -2.46 -11.46
C ALA A 50 -5.52 -1.61 -12.58
N PHE A 51 -4.98 -0.43 -12.24
CA PHE A 51 -4.34 0.45 -13.21
C PHE A 51 -2.92 0.01 -13.57
N GLY A 52 -2.38 -0.99 -12.88
CA GLY A 52 -1.05 -1.50 -13.18
C GLY A 52 0.10 -0.79 -12.51
N TYR A 53 -0.16 0.08 -11.54
CA TYR A 53 0.91 0.76 -10.80
C TYR A 53 1.57 -0.12 -9.77
N ILE A 54 0.80 -1.01 -9.15
CA ILE A 54 1.27 -1.94 -8.13
C ILE A 54 0.55 -3.26 -8.30
N GLU A 55 1.04 -4.30 -7.61
CA GLU A 55 0.30 -5.54 -7.47
C GLU A 55 0.03 -5.74 -5.98
N TYR A 56 -1.25 -5.79 -5.62
CA TYR A 56 -1.68 -5.92 -4.24
C TYR A 56 -2.02 -7.37 -3.94
N VAL A 57 -1.33 -7.94 -2.96
CA VAL A 57 -1.58 -9.31 -2.51
C VAL A 57 -2.00 -9.25 -1.05
N PRO A 58 -3.30 -9.35 -0.75
CA PRO A 58 -3.77 -9.30 0.62
C PRO A 58 -3.37 -10.53 1.41
N SER A 59 -3.16 -10.37 2.71
CA SER A 59 -2.89 -11.47 3.61
C SER A 59 -4.18 -11.93 4.26
N PHE A 60 -4.31 -13.25 4.44
CA PHE A 60 -5.45 -13.82 5.16
C PHE A 60 -5.33 -13.67 6.67
N LYS A 61 -4.13 -13.41 7.17
CA LYS A 61 -3.87 -13.27 8.61
C LYS A 61 -3.61 -11.82 8.95
N ARG A 62 -4.33 -11.30 9.94
CA ARG A 62 -4.21 -9.90 10.37
C ARG A 62 -2.80 -9.55 10.85
N THR A 63 -2.03 -10.54 11.29
CA THR A 63 -0.70 -10.32 11.85
C THR A 63 0.40 -10.28 10.79
N GLN A 64 0.09 -10.60 9.54
CA GLN A 64 1.12 -10.74 8.50
C GLN A 64 1.23 -9.56 7.54
N GLY A 65 0.27 -8.65 7.54
CA GLY A 65 0.30 -7.54 6.60
C GLY A 65 0.08 -7.97 5.16
N SER A 66 -0.07 -7.00 4.27
CA SER A 66 -0.28 -7.23 2.84
C SER A 66 1.00 -7.00 2.08
N LYS A 67 1.19 -7.72 0.98
CA LYS A 67 2.34 -7.52 0.10
C LYS A 67 1.99 -6.56 -1.03
N ILE A 68 2.87 -5.60 -1.27
CA ILE A 68 2.74 -4.67 -2.38
C ILE A 68 3.96 -4.84 -3.26
N TYR A 69 3.73 -5.24 -4.51
CA TYR A 69 4.78 -5.35 -5.51
C TYR A 69 4.76 -4.11 -6.40
N PHE A 70 5.90 -3.53 -6.62
CA PHE A 70 6.04 -2.39 -7.53
C PHE A 70 6.53 -2.86 -8.88
N HIS A 71 6.05 -2.25 -9.94
CA HIS A 71 6.53 -2.51 -11.29
C HIS A 71 7.80 -1.69 -11.53
N GLU A 72 8.92 -2.38 -11.64
CA GLU A 72 10.22 -1.75 -11.83
C GLU A 72 10.77 -1.91 -13.24
#